data_c1fe2e7cf07a66f0532443a822146417
#
_entry.id   c1fe2e7cf07a66f0532443a822146417
#
_cell.length_a   1.000
_cell.length_b   1.000
_cell.length_c   1.000
_cell.angle_alpha   90.00
_cell.angle_beta   90.00
_cell.angle_gamma   90.00
#
_symmetry.space_group_name_H-M   'P 1'
#
loop_
_entity.id
_entity.type
_entity.pdbx_description
1 polymer ?
#
loop_
_entity_poly.entity_id
_entity_poly.type
_entity_poly.pdbx_seq_one_letter_code
_entity_poly.pdbx_strand_id
1 'polypeptide(L)'
;MIYECEVTDIAPLRMPKVYRVKTVCGDKELELELHEEIVEAPKIGTKIAVTITNNKEECLNNYFCAHGYVVSNTQIGDIYRVVISLHGFLVVIKSKVPLEHKELEHFYIGVTYT
;
A
#
# COMPACT_ATOMS: atom_id res chain seq x y z
N MET A 1 -3.08 0.04 11.92
CA MET A 1 -3.12 1.42 11.41
C MET A 1 -3.92 1.46 10.12
N ILE A 2 -4.86 2.38 10.01
CA ILE A 2 -5.72 2.51 8.82
C ILE A 2 -5.43 3.86 8.18
N TYR A 3 -5.11 3.83 6.88
CA TYR A 3 -4.93 5.04 6.07
C TYR A 3 -6.16 5.22 5.19
N GLU A 4 -6.80 6.37 5.31
CA GLU A 4 -7.88 6.76 4.40
C GLU A 4 -7.27 7.57 3.26
N CYS A 5 -7.43 7.07 2.05
CA CYS A 5 -6.70 7.55 0.90
C CYS A 5 -7.63 7.87 -0.27
N GLU A 6 -7.17 8.76 -1.14
CA GLU A 6 -7.83 9.03 -2.42
C GLU A 6 -6.89 8.63 -3.56
N VAL A 7 -7.42 7.91 -4.53
CA VAL A 7 -6.65 7.48 -5.71
C VAL A 7 -6.42 8.66 -6.63
N THR A 8 -5.15 8.97 -6.90
CA THR A 8 -4.75 10.11 -7.73
C THR A 8 -4.26 9.72 -9.11
N ASP A 9 -3.74 8.49 -9.26
CA ASP A 9 -3.23 8.01 -10.54
C ASP A 9 -3.20 6.48 -10.57
N ILE A 10 -3.34 5.92 -11.77
CA ILE A 10 -3.24 4.47 -12.01
C ILE A 10 -2.41 4.29 -13.26
N ALA A 11 -1.28 3.60 -13.13
CA ALA A 11 -0.36 3.36 -14.24
C ALA A 11 -0.15 1.87 -14.45
N PRO A 12 -0.24 1.36 -15.70
CA PRO A 12 0.11 -0.03 -15.97
C PRO A 12 1.61 -0.23 -15.81
N LEU A 13 2.00 -1.39 -15.30
CA LEU A 13 3.40 -1.80 -15.22
C LEU A 13 3.76 -2.66 -16.43
N ARG A 14 5.05 -2.99 -16.56
CA ARG A 14 5.52 -3.84 -17.67
C ARG A 14 4.92 -5.23 -17.64
N MET A 15 4.66 -5.74 -16.43
CA MET A 15 3.99 -7.03 -16.27
C MET A 15 2.53 -6.88 -16.66
N PRO A 16 1.98 -7.72 -17.55
CA PRO A 16 0.57 -7.64 -17.95
C PRO A 16 -0.36 -7.75 -16.75
N LYS A 17 -1.44 -6.96 -16.75
CA LYS A 17 -2.50 -6.99 -15.73
C LYS A 17 -2.06 -6.48 -14.35
N VAL A 18 -0.87 -5.90 -14.24
CA VAL A 18 -0.38 -5.31 -12.99
C VAL A 18 -0.40 -3.80 -13.13
N TYR A 19 -0.97 -3.14 -12.11
CA TYR A 19 -1.12 -1.69 -12.07
C TYR A 19 -0.49 -1.13 -10.80
N ARG A 20 0.12 0.04 -10.92
CA ARG A 20 0.53 0.84 -9.76
C ARG A 20 -0.54 1.88 -9.49
N VAL A 21 -1.15 1.78 -8.32
CA VAL A 21 -2.17 2.71 -7.87
C VAL A 21 -1.50 3.72 -6.94
N LYS A 22 -1.53 4.99 -7.31
CA LYS A 22 -0.98 6.07 -6.48
C LYS A 22 -2.11 6.72 -5.71
N THR A 23 -1.91 6.92 -4.41
CA THR A 23 -2.91 7.50 -3.53
C THR A 23 -2.30 8.56 -2.63
N VAL A 24 -3.13 9.48 -2.17
CA VAL A 24 -2.78 10.47 -1.17
C VAL A 24 -3.63 10.23 0.08
N CYS A 25 -2.98 10.13 1.22
CA CYS A 25 -3.59 9.76 2.51
C CYS A 25 -3.24 10.82 3.54
N GLY A 26 -3.94 11.97 3.51
CA GLY A 26 -3.59 13.09 4.37
C GLY A 26 -2.21 13.65 4.02
N ASP A 27 -1.27 13.56 4.95
CA ASP A 27 0.12 14.01 4.78
C ASP A 27 1.05 12.93 4.24
N LYS A 28 0.51 11.75 3.91
CA LYS A 28 1.28 10.62 3.41
C LYS A 28 0.84 10.24 2.00
N GLU A 29 1.75 9.58 1.27
CA GLU A 29 1.45 9.01 -0.03
C GLU A 29 1.65 7.50 0.04
N LEU A 30 0.71 6.75 -0.51
CA LEU A 30 0.82 5.30 -0.66
C LEU A 30 0.74 4.92 -2.13
N GLU A 31 1.64 4.03 -2.54
CA GLU A 31 1.59 3.40 -3.85
C GLU A 31 1.41 1.91 -3.66
N LEU A 32 0.46 1.31 -4.41
CA LEU A 32 0.11 -0.10 -4.32
C LEU A 32 0.26 -0.73 -5.70
N GLU A 33 0.99 -1.85 -5.79
CA GLU A 33 1.01 -2.67 -6.99
C GLU A 33 -0.05 -3.75 -6.86
N LEU A 34 -1.00 -3.79 -7.78
CA LEU A 34 -2.13 -4.71 -7.75
C LEU A 34 -2.26 -5.46 -9.06
N HIS A 35 -2.61 -6.75 -8.98
CA HIS A 35 -2.89 -7.59 -10.14
C HIS A 35 -4.40 -7.65 -10.36
N GLU A 36 -4.88 -7.29 -11.55
CA GLU A 36 -6.32 -7.13 -11.82
C GLU A 36 -7.13 -8.43 -11.71
N GLU A 37 -6.48 -9.59 -11.83
CA GLU A 37 -7.16 -10.87 -11.64
C GLU A 37 -7.39 -11.20 -10.17
N ILE A 38 -6.68 -10.54 -9.25
CA ILE A 38 -6.81 -10.75 -7.81
C ILE A 38 -7.73 -9.70 -7.20
N VAL A 39 -7.55 -8.45 -7.62
CA VAL A 39 -8.33 -7.33 -7.11
C VAL A 39 -8.58 -6.34 -8.24
N GLU A 40 -9.84 -5.92 -8.40
CA GLU A 40 -10.19 -4.92 -9.39
C GLU A 40 -9.49 -3.60 -9.12
N ALA A 41 -8.92 -2.99 -10.17
CA ALA A 41 -8.26 -1.70 -10.04
C ALA A 41 -9.29 -0.61 -9.66
N PRO A 42 -9.00 0.22 -8.66
CA PRO A 42 -9.88 1.34 -8.33
C PRO A 42 -9.81 2.42 -9.41
N LYS A 43 -10.82 3.27 -9.46
CA LYS A 43 -10.83 4.40 -10.40
C LYS A 43 -10.19 5.63 -9.74
N ILE A 44 -9.57 6.48 -10.57
CA ILE A 44 -9.04 7.77 -10.12
C ILE A 44 -10.17 8.58 -9.47
N GLY A 45 -9.88 9.19 -8.33
CA GLY A 45 -10.82 9.98 -7.55
C GLY A 45 -11.63 9.20 -6.54
N THR A 46 -11.55 7.85 -6.55
CA THR A 46 -12.23 7.04 -5.54
C THR A 46 -11.45 7.02 -4.24
N LYS A 47 -12.17 6.78 -3.15
CA LYS A 47 -11.57 6.65 -1.82
C LYS A 47 -11.34 5.18 -1.52
N ILE A 48 -10.20 4.90 -0.92
CA ILE A 48 -9.86 3.57 -0.45
C ILE A 48 -9.37 3.65 0.99
N ALA A 49 -9.56 2.58 1.74
CA ALA A 49 -8.98 2.43 3.07
C ALA A 49 -7.90 1.35 3.01
N VAL A 50 -6.70 1.67 3.45
CA VAL A 50 -5.57 0.75 3.49
C VAL A 50 -5.24 0.45 4.94
N THR A 51 -5.38 -0.80 5.34
CA THR A 51 -5.08 -1.27 6.69
C THR A 51 -3.72 -1.92 6.70
N ILE A 52 -2.84 -1.47 7.60
CA ILE A 52 -1.54 -2.09 7.85
C ILE A 52 -1.56 -2.59 9.29
N THR A 53 -1.53 -3.90 9.48
CA THR A 53 -1.71 -4.52 10.79
C THR A 53 -0.89 -5.80 10.90
N ASN A 54 -0.53 -6.17 12.12
CA ASN A 54 0.05 -7.47 12.39
C ASN A 54 -1.01 -8.51 12.80
N ASN A 55 -2.28 -8.13 12.78
CA ASN A 55 -3.40 -9.01 13.13
C ASN A 55 -4.14 -9.45 11.86
N LYS A 56 -4.04 -10.73 11.55
CA LYS A 56 -4.65 -11.32 10.35
C LYS A 56 -6.17 -11.12 10.32
N GLU A 57 -6.84 -11.23 11.45
CA GLU A 57 -8.30 -11.09 11.54
C GLU A 57 -8.76 -9.69 11.12
N GLU A 58 -8.02 -8.65 11.51
CA GLU A 58 -8.32 -7.28 11.10
C GLU A 58 -8.18 -7.12 9.58
N CYS A 59 -7.18 -7.77 8.99
CA CYS A 59 -6.92 -7.71 7.56
C CYS A 59 -8.02 -8.41 6.75
N LEU A 60 -8.48 -9.56 7.21
CA LEU A 60 -9.46 -10.38 6.49
C LEU A 60 -10.83 -9.72 6.32
N ASN A 61 -11.12 -8.67 7.08
CA ASN A 61 -12.36 -7.91 6.92
C ASN A 61 -12.34 -6.98 5.70
N ASN A 62 -11.21 -6.87 5.01
CA ASN A 62 -11.07 -6.01 3.84
C ASN A 62 -11.42 -6.77 2.55
N TYR A 63 -11.67 -6.02 1.47
CA TYR A 63 -11.91 -6.57 0.14
C TYR A 63 -10.70 -7.37 -0.36
N PHE A 64 -9.49 -6.86 -0.11
CA PHE A 64 -8.22 -7.50 -0.43
C PHE A 64 -7.39 -7.60 0.84
N CYS A 65 -6.74 -8.73 1.06
CA CYS A 65 -5.81 -8.92 2.17
C CYS A 65 -4.61 -9.72 1.71
N ALA A 66 -3.42 -9.24 2.00
CA ALA A 66 -2.18 -9.94 1.68
C ALA A 66 -1.18 -9.80 2.81
N HIS A 67 -0.30 -10.79 2.93
CA HIS A 67 0.79 -10.79 3.91
C HIS A 67 2.09 -10.38 3.24
N GLY A 68 2.88 -9.59 3.92
CA GLY A 68 4.17 -9.15 3.43
C GLY A 68 5.14 -8.80 4.52
N TYR A 69 6.26 -8.23 4.12
CA TYR A 69 7.30 -7.80 5.07
C TYR A 69 7.99 -6.54 4.55
N VAL A 70 8.54 -5.78 5.48
CA VAL A 70 9.27 -4.54 5.17
C VAL A 70 10.61 -4.89 4.54
N VAL A 71 10.84 -4.45 3.31
CA VAL A 71 12.12 -4.67 2.62
C VAL A 71 13.07 -3.49 2.78
N SER A 72 12.56 -2.30 3.02
CA SER A 72 13.41 -1.14 3.30
C SER A 72 12.67 -0.07 4.07
N ASN A 73 13.42 0.67 4.87
CA ASN A 73 12.97 1.88 5.55
C ASN A 73 14.12 2.89 5.42
N THR A 74 13.98 3.85 4.53
CA THR A 74 15.03 4.78 4.16
C THR A 74 14.54 6.23 4.23
N GLN A 75 15.51 7.15 4.28
CA GLN A 75 15.24 8.57 4.20
C GLN A 75 16.00 9.15 3.01
N ILE A 76 15.30 9.88 2.15
CA ILE A 76 15.88 10.58 1.01
C ILE A 76 15.51 12.05 1.17
N GLY A 77 16.47 12.90 1.54
CA GLY A 77 16.21 14.28 1.88
C GLY A 77 15.31 14.37 3.11
N ASP A 78 14.19 15.04 2.99
CA ASP A 78 13.18 15.18 4.05
C ASP A 78 12.02 14.18 3.93
N ILE A 79 12.14 13.20 3.00
CA ILE A 79 11.11 12.19 2.78
C ILE A 79 11.55 10.85 3.36
N TYR A 80 10.70 10.27 4.20
CA TYR A 80 10.85 8.92 4.72
C TYR A 80 10.07 7.96 3.83
N ARG A 81 10.68 6.83 3.48
CA ARG A 81 10.12 5.88 2.53
C ARG A 81 10.23 4.46 3.06
N VAL A 82 9.08 3.80 3.19
CA VAL A 82 8.99 2.39 3.59
C VAL A 82 8.48 1.59 2.40
N VAL A 83 9.12 0.47 2.11
CA VAL A 83 8.70 -0.46 1.06
C VAL A 83 8.36 -1.79 1.70
N ILE A 84 7.16 -2.29 1.41
CA ILE A 84 6.66 -3.58 1.88
C ILE A 84 6.46 -4.47 0.65
N SER A 85 6.96 -5.69 0.70
CA SER A 85 6.79 -6.67 -0.36
C SER A 85 5.65 -7.63 -0.02
N LEU A 86 4.67 -7.74 -0.92
CA LEU A 86 3.56 -8.70 -0.85
C LEU A 86 3.81 -9.76 -1.91
N HIS A 87 4.73 -10.70 -1.65
CA HIS A 87 5.10 -11.74 -2.61
C HIS A 87 5.55 -11.16 -3.97
N GLY A 88 6.32 -10.08 -3.93
CA GLY A 88 6.84 -9.42 -5.12
C GLY A 88 6.05 -8.17 -5.55
N PHE A 89 4.81 -8.02 -5.11
CA PHE A 89 4.07 -6.77 -5.31
C PHE A 89 4.44 -5.78 -4.22
N LEU A 90 4.68 -4.53 -4.59
CA LEU A 90 5.20 -3.55 -3.65
C LEU A 90 4.13 -2.60 -3.14
N VAL A 91 4.22 -2.29 -1.86
CA VAL A 91 3.51 -1.18 -1.23
C VAL A 91 4.56 -0.19 -0.78
N VAL A 92 4.45 1.05 -1.23
CA VAL A 92 5.39 2.12 -0.89
C VAL A 92 4.66 3.19 -0.11
N ILE A 93 5.19 3.51 1.08
CA ILE A 93 4.66 4.58 1.93
C ILE A 93 5.70 5.70 1.97
N LYS A 94 5.28 6.91 1.61
CA LYS A 94 6.13 8.11 1.69
C LYS A 94 5.55 9.08 2.71
N SER A 95 6.39 9.64 3.55
CA SER A 95 5.98 10.53 4.62
C SER A 95 7.04 11.59 4.89
N LYS A 96 6.60 12.76 5.37
CA LYS A 96 7.51 13.81 5.85
C LYS A 96 7.92 13.60 7.31
N VAL A 97 7.30 12.66 8.00
CA VAL A 97 7.65 12.28 9.37
C VAL A 97 8.17 10.84 9.39
N PRO A 98 9.04 10.49 10.34
CA PRO A 98 9.57 9.12 10.42
C PRO A 98 8.47 8.09 10.53
N LEU A 99 8.67 6.94 9.86
CA LEU A 99 7.78 5.79 9.90
C LEU A 99 8.42 4.69 10.75
N GLU A 100 7.62 4.08 11.63
CA GLU A 100 8.13 3.16 12.64
C GLU A 100 8.25 1.70 12.16
N HIS A 101 8.07 1.44 10.88
CA HIS A 101 8.13 0.08 10.33
C HIS A 101 9.58 -0.35 10.14
N LYS A 102 9.98 -1.42 10.82
CA LYS A 102 11.35 -1.94 10.79
C LYS A 102 11.54 -2.93 9.66
N GLU A 103 12.75 -2.99 9.10
CA GLU A 103 13.11 -3.98 8.09
C GLU A 103 12.84 -5.40 8.59
N LEU A 104 12.37 -6.26 7.70
CA LEU A 104 11.97 -7.65 7.95
C LEU A 104 10.74 -7.82 8.86
N GLU A 105 10.16 -6.74 9.35
CA GLU A 105 8.90 -6.80 10.09
C GLU A 105 7.77 -7.25 9.18
N HIS A 106 6.93 -8.18 9.66
CA HIS A 106 5.82 -8.75 8.91
C HIS A 106 4.52 -8.01 9.19
N PHE A 107 3.77 -7.74 8.12
CA PHE A 107 2.47 -7.10 8.21
C PHE A 107 1.46 -7.76 7.28
N TYR A 108 0.20 -7.57 7.60
CA TYR A 108 -0.91 -7.82 6.69
C TYR A 108 -1.37 -6.47 6.15
N ILE A 109 -1.59 -6.43 4.84
CA ILE A 109 -2.06 -5.24 4.15
C ILE A 109 -3.47 -5.53 3.63
N GLY A 110 -4.43 -4.78 4.13
CA GLY A 110 -5.82 -4.87 3.70
C GLY A 110 -6.22 -3.64 2.90
N VAL A 111 -7.01 -3.83 1.86
CA VAL A 111 -7.53 -2.72 1.04
C VAL A 111 -9.02 -2.87 0.89
N THR A 112 -9.75 -1.81 1.18
CA THR A 112 -11.19 -1.74 0.99
C THR A 112 -11.51 -0.53 0.13
N TYR A 113 -12.32 -0.73 -0.92
CA TYR A 113 -12.81 0.34 -1.78
C TYR A 113 -14.12 0.88 -1.21
N THR A 114 -14.30 2.17 -1.29
CA THR A 114 -15.53 2.82 -0.83
C THR A 114 -16.28 3.47 -1.98
#